data_812058677cd2d536ace725886eda1cb2
#
_entry.id   812058677cd2d536ace725886eda1cb2
#
_cell.length_a   1.000
_cell.length_b   1.000
_cell.length_c   1.000
_cell.angle_alpha   90.00
_cell.angle_beta   90.00
_cell.angle_gamma   90.00
#
_symmetry.space_group_name_H-M   'P 1'
#
loop_
_entity.id
_entity.type
_entity.pdbx_description
1 polymer ?
#
loop_
_entity_poly.entity_id
_entity_poly.type
_entity_poly.pdbx_seq_one_letter_code
_entity_poly.pdbx_strand_id
1 'polypeptide(L)'
;MAPPTAPLKVLVVGSGAREHALVKAALRSPLVREVLAAPGNAGIADEAPCFAVKADDVAGLVALAKREKVDFVIVGPEVPLSLGLVDELAAAKIPAFGPNRAGAQLEASKVYTKNFLLRNKIPTAYGETFTSSAAALAYLANKSLPIVIKASGLAAGKGVTVAMTHAEAEAAIRASLDDKVFGASGDEVLIEDFLPGEEASMMLVVCGEKYLVLPPSQDHKRVGDGDTGANTGGMGAYAPAAIVDAPLLARIEQEIIRPTLAAFTREGIDYRGVLYIGLMLTPSGPSVVEFNVRFGDPECQVLLPLLETDPLKILWDCANGVLDPAACRLKPHFAATVVLASYNYPANPRLGDVITLPKNSTLPSGVDILHAGTKRNAAGDLVTSGGRVLSVVATAPTLRAALAAAYQTCEHIQFSEAHYRRDIGARQLARE
;
A
#
# COMPACT_ATOMS: atom_id res chain seq x y z
N MET A 1 0.62 26.29 -9.65
CA MET A 1 1.59 27.10 -8.86
C MET A 1 2.98 26.90 -9.42
N ALA A 2 3.88 27.87 -9.23
CA ALA A 2 5.30 27.71 -9.52
C ALA A 2 5.92 26.62 -8.62
N PRO A 3 7.11 26.06 -8.97
CA PRO A 3 7.87 25.22 -8.05
C PRO A 3 8.02 25.94 -6.70
N PRO A 4 8.25 25.19 -5.61
CA PRO A 4 8.40 25.83 -4.30
C PRO A 4 9.50 26.90 -4.38
N THR A 5 9.21 28.08 -3.85
CA THR A 5 10.13 29.25 -3.89
C THR A 5 11.34 29.11 -2.95
N ALA A 6 11.29 28.13 -2.04
CA ALA A 6 12.37 27.76 -1.13
C ALA A 6 12.29 26.25 -0.84
N PRO A 7 13.41 25.63 -0.42
CA PRO A 7 13.39 24.21 -0.04
C PRO A 7 12.41 23.93 1.10
N LEU A 8 11.69 22.80 1.00
CA LEU A 8 10.56 22.43 1.87
C LEU A 8 11.02 21.74 3.16
N LYS A 9 10.31 22.00 4.27
CA LYS A 9 10.27 21.10 5.43
C LYS A 9 9.09 20.15 5.24
N VAL A 10 9.38 18.84 5.17
CA VAL A 10 8.40 17.79 4.88
C VAL A 10 8.11 16.95 6.11
N LEU A 11 6.85 16.68 6.40
CA LEU A 11 6.44 15.71 7.41
C LEU A 11 5.89 14.45 6.71
N VAL A 12 6.48 13.28 6.99
CA VAL A 12 5.96 11.98 6.57
C VAL A 12 5.18 11.36 7.72
N VAL A 13 3.89 11.08 7.50
CA VAL A 13 2.99 10.46 8.48
C VAL A 13 2.98 8.96 8.29
N GLY A 14 3.28 8.21 9.35
CA GLY A 14 3.27 6.76 9.42
C GLY A 14 4.59 6.18 9.94
N SER A 15 4.70 4.84 9.96
CA SER A 15 5.81 4.12 10.61
C SER A 15 6.24 2.83 9.90
N GLY A 16 5.68 2.52 8.73
CA GLY A 16 6.00 1.33 7.96
C GLY A 16 7.23 1.47 7.07
N ALA A 17 7.57 0.40 6.34
CA ALA A 17 8.65 0.44 5.35
C ALA A 17 8.30 1.33 4.15
N ARG A 18 7.02 1.47 3.82
CA ARG A 18 6.50 2.45 2.86
C ARG A 18 6.87 3.87 3.29
N GLU A 19 6.64 4.24 4.54
CA GLU A 19 6.98 5.56 5.05
C GLU A 19 8.49 5.75 5.11
N HIS A 20 9.26 4.72 5.44
CA HIS A 20 10.72 4.80 5.36
C HIS A 20 11.21 5.03 3.92
N ALA A 21 10.59 4.36 2.92
CA ALA A 21 10.90 4.63 1.50
C ALA A 21 10.57 6.09 1.11
N LEU A 22 9.44 6.63 1.58
CA LEU A 22 9.05 8.03 1.36
C LEU A 22 10.01 9.01 2.03
N VAL A 23 10.46 8.73 3.25
CA VAL A 23 11.49 9.53 3.96
C VAL A 23 12.79 9.54 3.16
N LYS A 24 13.28 8.38 2.72
CA LYS A 24 14.52 8.30 1.90
C LYS A 24 14.37 9.04 0.57
N ALA A 25 13.20 8.95 -0.08
CA ALA A 25 12.93 9.71 -1.29
C ALA A 25 12.93 11.23 -1.03
N ALA A 26 12.34 11.66 0.10
CA ALA A 26 12.33 13.07 0.51
C ALA A 26 13.74 13.60 0.81
N LEU A 27 14.56 12.84 1.53
CA LEU A 27 15.94 13.22 1.87
C LEU A 27 16.85 13.36 0.64
N ARG A 28 16.53 12.63 -0.45
CA ARG A 28 17.30 12.70 -1.73
C ARG A 28 16.85 13.86 -2.62
N SER A 29 15.71 14.48 -2.33
CA SER A 29 15.14 15.53 -3.17
C SER A 29 15.83 16.88 -2.95
N PRO A 30 16.25 17.58 -4.03
CA PRO A 30 16.77 18.94 -3.94
C PRO A 30 15.71 19.97 -3.51
N LEU A 31 14.42 19.59 -3.51
CA LEU A 31 13.32 20.44 -3.07
C LEU A 31 13.16 20.44 -1.54
N VAL A 32 13.89 19.58 -0.82
CA VAL A 32 13.71 19.37 0.63
C VAL A 32 14.94 19.82 1.39
N ARG A 33 14.71 20.64 2.44
CA ARG A 33 15.76 21.06 3.39
C ARG A 33 15.74 20.24 4.67
N GLU A 34 14.59 19.67 5.03
CA GLU A 34 14.39 18.95 6.28
C GLU A 34 13.22 17.97 6.17
N VAL A 35 13.41 16.75 6.67
CA VAL A 35 12.37 15.73 6.75
C VAL A 35 12.08 15.43 8.21
N LEU A 36 10.81 15.36 8.57
CA LEU A 36 10.29 14.92 9.86
C LEU A 36 9.41 13.70 9.66
N ALA A 37 9.23 12.88 10.68
CA ALA A 37 8.29 11.75 10.65
C ALA A 37 7.42 11.69 11.91
N ALA A 38 6.19 11.14 11.79
CA ALA A 38 5.30 10.90 12.90
C ALA A 38 4.42 9.67 12.64
N PRO A 39 4.49 8.63 13.50
CA PRO A 39 5.41 8.46 14.61
C PRO A 39 6.82 8.04 14.19
N GLY A 40 7.02 7.54 12.94
CA GLY A 40 8.27 6.95 12.47
C GLY A 40 8.57 5.56 13.08
N ASN A 41 9.76 5.05 12.79
CA ASN A 41 10.31 3.81 13.34
C ASN A 41 11.82 3.97 13.59
N ALA A 42 12.50 2.92 14.07
CA ALA A 42 13.91 3.02 14.43
C ALA A 42 14.82 3.42 13.24
N GLY A 43 14.55 2.89 12.02
CA GLY A 43 15.35 3.23 10.85
C GLY A 43 15.09 4.66 10.38
N ILE A 44 13.85 5.14 10.41
CA ILE A 44 13.52 6.53 10.12
C ILE A 44 14.19 7.47 11.14
N ALA A 45 14.20 7.10 12.42
CA ALA A 45 14.79 7.90 13.49
C ALA A 45 16.31 8.03 13.36
N ASP A 46 16.98 7.11 12.68
CA ASP A 46 18.40 7.20 12.36
C ASP A 46 18.70 8.21 11.21
N GLU A 47 17.67 8.60 10.43
CA GLU A 47 17.79 9.46 9.25
C GLU A 47 17.06 10.81 9.40
N ALA A 48 15.98 10.87 10.20
CA ALA A 48 15.15 12.06 10.35
C ALA A 48 14.52 12.15 11.77
N PRO A 49 14.29 13.36 12.32
CA PRO A 49 13.59 13.53 13.58
C PRO A 49 12.20 12.87 13.56
N CYS A 50 11.91 12.04 14.57
CA CYS A 50 10.63 11.39 14.78
C CYS A 50 9.90 11.98 15.96
N PHE A 51 8.59 12.22 15.80
CA PHE A 51 7.72 12.76 16.84
C PHE A 51 6.69 11.72 17.26
N ALA A 52 6.53 11.52 18.56
CA ALA A 52 5.63 10.52 19.15
C ALA A 52 4.15 10.93 19.03
N VAL A 53 3.70 11.25 17.81
CA VAL A 53 2.29 11.52 17.48
C VAL A 53 1.80 10.36 16.63
N LYS A 54 0.72 9.70 17.05
CA LYS A 54 0.16 8.56 16.35
C LYS A 54 -0.44 8.98 15.00
N ALA A 55 -0.43 8.09 14.02
CA ALA A 55 -0.99 8.36 12.70
C ALA A 55 -2.50 8.61 12.71
N ASP A 56 -3.24 8.09 13.69
CA ASP A 56 -4.68 8.30 13.89
C ASP A 56 -5.02 9.55 14.73
N ASP A 57 -4.03 10.23 15.31
CA ASP A 57 -4.21 11.49 16.04
C ASP A 57 -4.14 12.68 15.07
N VAL A 58 -5.24 12.91 14.35
CA VAL A 58 -5.34 13.99 13.34
C VAL A 58 -5.06 15.37 13.97
N ALA A 59 -5.62 15.65 15.15
CA ALA A 59 -5.41 16.94 15.82
C ALA A 59 -3.96 17.14 16.24
N GLY A 60 -3.32 16.11 16.79
CA GLY A 60 -1.91 16.10 17.13
C GLY A 60 -0.99 16.29 15.93
N LEU A 61 -1.31 15.64 14.79
CA LEU A 61 -0.54 15.81 13.56
C LEU A 61 -0.64 17.22 12.98
N VAL A 62 -1.83 17.83 12.98
CA VAL A 62 -2.02 19.23 12.54
C VAL A 62 -1.30 20.20 13.48
N ALA A 63 -1.38 19.98 14.80
CA ALA A 63 -0.66 20.78 15.79
C ALA A 63 0.86 20.66 15.60
N LEU A 64 1.38 19.45 15.38
CA LEU A 64 2.78 19.19 15.06
C LEU A 64 3.21 19.95 13.80
N ALA A 65 2.46 19.83 12.70
CA ALA A 65 2.77 20.49 11.45
C ALA A 65 2.85 22.02 11.59
N LYS A 66 1.94 22.61 12.36
CA LYS A 66 1.95 24.07 12.68
C LYS A 66 3.14 24.46 13.54
N ARG A 67 3.41 23.72 14.62
CA ARG A 67 4.50 24.02 15.57
C ARG A 67 5.86 23.93 14.88
N GLU A 68 6.07 22.92 14.08
CA GLU A 68 7.33 22.69 13.35
C GLU A 68 7.45 23.50 12.05
N LYS A 69 6.41 24.28 11.68
CA LYS A 69 6.35 25.06 10.44
C LYS A 69 6.60 24.18 9.21
N VAL A 70 5.88 23.07 9.15
CA VAL A 70 5.93 22.13 8.03
C VAL A 70 5.34 22.77 6.78
N ASP A 71 6.06 22.68 5.68
CA ASP A 71 5.63 23.23 4.37
C ASP A 71 4.81 22.22 3.56
N PHE A 72 5.01 20.91 3.79
CA PHE A 72 4.36 19.85 3.06
C PHE A 72 4.21 18.58 3.89
N VAL A 73 3.05 17.93 3.82
CA VAL A 73 2.77 16.66 4.51
C VAL A 73 2.55 15.55 3.50
N ILE A 74 3.21 14.39 3.70
CA ILE A 74 2.98 13.16 2.94
C ILE A 74 2.30 12.17 3.87
N VAL A 75 1.08 11.75 3.51
CA VAL A 75 0.30 10.80 4.32
C VAL A 75 0.53 9.39 3.77
N GLY A 76 1.20 8.55 4.57
CA GLY A 76 1.53 7.18 4.18
C GLY A 76 0.36 6.21 4.31
N PRO A 77 -0.24 6.02 5.53
CA PRO A 77 -1.28 5.03 5.76
C PRO A 77 -2.69 5.55 5.50
N GLU A 78 -3.64 4.62 5.38
CA GLU A 78 -5.05 4.87 5.06
C GLU A 78 -5.85 5.49 6.21
N VAL A 79 -5.52 5.16 7.46
CA VAL A 79 -6.30 5.58 8.63
C VAL A 79 -6.38 7.10 8.75
N PRO A 80 -5.28 7.88 8.76
CA PRO A 80 -5.37 9.33 8.82
C PRO A 80 -6.11 9.94 7.62
N LEU A 81 -6.05 9.33 6.43
CA LEU A 81 -6.81 9.77 5.26
C LEU A 81 -8.32 9.62 5.50
N SER A 82 -8.75 8.46 5.99
CA SER A 82 -10.16 8.19 6.29
C SER A 82 -10.70 9.08 7.43
N LEU A 83 -9.83 9.47 8.37
CA LEU A 83 -10.16 10.40 9.45
C LEU A 83 -10.16 11.88 9.01
N GLY A 84 -9.71 12.19 7.76
CA GLY A 84 -9.74 13.53 7.18
C GLY A 84 -8.54 14.40 7.53
N LEU A 85 -7.37 13.82 7.75
CA LEU A 85 -6.14 14.58 8.01
C LEU A 85 -5.86 15.60 6.90
N VAL A 86 -6.08 15.23 5.62
CA VAL A 86 -5.83 16.12 4.48
C VAL A 86 -6.80 17.33 4.51
N ASP A 87 -8.06 17.10 4.89
CA ASP A 87 -9.05 18.18 5.02
C ASP A 87 -8.65 19.17 6.12
N GLU A 88 -8.20 18.68 7.27
CA GLU A 88 -7.76 19.50 8.39
C GLU A 88 -6.47 20.28 8.08
N LEU A 89 -5.52 19.67 7.35
CA LEU A 89 -4.32 20.33 6.88
C LEU A 89 -4.65 21.40 5.85
N ALA A 90 -5.59 21.14 4.93
CA ALA A 90 -6.06 22.13 3.95
C ALA A 90 -6.71 23.34 4.64
N ALA A 91 -7.54 23.13 5.68
CA ALA A 91 -8.10 24.18 6.51
C ALA A 91 -7.01 25.01 7.24
N ALA A 92 -5.90 24.36 7.59
CA ALA A 92 -4.70 25.00 8.15
C ALA A 92 -3.79 25.65 7.08
N LYS A 93 -4.12 25.57 5.79
CA LYS A 93 -3.31 26.03 4.63
C LYS A 93 -1.96 25.35 4.52
N ILE A 94 -1.87 24.10 4.94
CA ILE A 94 -0.68 23.25 4.80
C ILE A 94 -0.95 22.26 3.67
N PRO A 95 -0.22 22.30 2.54
CA PRO A 95 -0.35 21.35 1.47
C PRO A 95 -0.07 19.91 1.95
N ALA A 96 -0.88 18.95 1.49
CA ALA A 96 -0.70 17.55 1.84
C ALA A 96 -0.91 16.65 0.62
N PHE A 97 -0.11 15.58 0.52
CA PHE A 97 -0.28 14.54 -0.47
C PHE A 97 -1.07 13.39 0.13
N GLY A 98 -2.21 13.12 -0.49
CA GLY A 98 -3.21 12.13 -0.14
C GLY A 98 -4.61 12.66 -0.46
N PRO A 99 -5.59 11.79 -0.72
CA PRO A 99 -6.96 12.24 -0.97
C PRO A 99 -7.60 12.78 0.31
N ASN A 100 -8.58 13.64 0.13
CA ASN A 100 -9.46 14.10 1.20
C ASN A 100 -10.35 12.95 1.71
N ARG A 101 -11.14 13.20 2.77
CA ARG A 101 -12.03 12.20 3.37
C ARG A 101 -13.00 11.59 2.36
N ALA A 102 -13.52 12.38 1.40
CA ALA A 102 -14.43 11.88 0.37
C ALA A 102 -13.75 10.86 -0.55
N GLY A 103 -12.54 11.15 -1.04
CA GLY A 103 -11.73 10.22 -1.82
C GLY A 103 -11.29 8.99 -1.01
N ALA A 104 -11.02 9.16 0.29
CA ALA A 104 -10.60 8.08 1.17
C ALA A 104 -11.69 7.02 1.42
N GLN A 105 -12.96 7.33 1.14
CA GLN A 105 -14.05 6.33 1.22
C GLN A 105 -13.83 5.13 0.30
N LEU A 106 -13.10 5.31 -0.80
CA LEU A 106 -12.77 4.22 -1.74
C LEU A 106 -11.94 3.09 -1.11
N GLU A 107 -11.23 3.32 -0.02
CA GLU A 107 -10.55 2.27 0.75
C GLU A 107 -11.24 2.01 2.10
N ALA A 108 -11.79 3.07 2.72
CA ALA A 108 -12.38 3.00 4.04
C ALA A 108 -13.66 2.13 4.08
N SER A 109 -14.39 2.00 2.96
CA SER A 109 -15.59 1.17 2.85
C SER A 109 -15.60 0.36 1.56
N LYS A 110 -15.49 -0.96 1.67
CA LYS A 110 -15.58 -1.87 0.52
C LYS A 110 -16.97 -1.86 -0.11
N VAL A 111 -18.01 -1.63 0.71
CA VAL A 111 -19.39 -1.47 0.25
C VAL A 111 -19.54 -0.19 -0.58
N TYR A 112 -18.98 0.93 -0.12
CA TYR A 112 -18.97 2.17 -0.91
C TYR A 112 -18.27 1.95 -2.25
N THR A 113 -17.11 1.32 -2.26
CA THR A 113 -16.33 1.04 -3.48
C THR A 113 -17.07 0.08 -4.41
N LYS A 114 -17.67 -1.00 -3.89
CA LYS A 114 -18.48 -1.90 -4.71
C LYS A 114 -19.63 -1.16 -5.40
N ASN A 115 -20.38 -0.37 -4.64
CA ASN A 115 -21.47 0.45 -5.18
C ASN A 115 -20.97 1.49 -6.21
N PHE A 116 -19.81 2.11 -5.95
CA PHE A 116 -19.17 3.01 -6.89
C PHE A 116 -18.81 2.31 -8.21
N LEU A 117 -18.16 1.14 -8.17
CA LEU A 117 -17.77 0.37 -9.34
C LEU A 117 -18.99 -0.06 -10.16
N LEU A 118 -20.02 -0.62 -9.50
CA LEU A 118 -21.23 -1.12 -10.17
C LEU A 118 -22.04 -0.01 -10.85
N ARG A 119 -22.33 1.11 -10.13
CA ARG A 119 -23.11 2.23 -10.73
C ARG A 119 -22.38 2.93 -11.87
N ASN A 120 -21.04 2.88 -11.86
CA ASN A 120 -20.22 3.46 -12.90
C ASN A 120 -19.81 2.46 -13.99
N LYS A 121 -20.30 1.21 -13.94
CA LYS A 121 -20.03 0.12 -14.89
C LYS A 121 -18.54 -0.17 -15.06
N ILE A 122 -17.76 -0.02 -13.98
CA ILE A 122 -16.34 -0.38 -13.95
C ILE A 122 -16.24 -1.89 -13.69
N PRO A 123 -15.43 -2.64 -14.48
CA PRO A 123 -15.32 -4.09 -14.32
C PRO A 123 -14.89 -4.49 -12.90
N THR A 124 -15.70 -5.32 -12.25
CA THR A 124 -15.47 -5.88 -10.92
C THR A 124 -16.31 -7.15 -10.74
N ALA A 125 -16.01 -7.97 -9.74
CA ALA A 125 -16.86 -9.10 -9.37
C ALA A 125 -18.27 -8.64 -9.04
N TYR A 126 -19.28 -9.40 -9.44
CA TYR A 126 -20.62 -9.18 -8.92
C TYR A 126 -20.66 -9.49 -7.42
N GLY A 127 -21.38 -8.70 -6.66
CA GLY A 127 -21.49 -8.92 -5.22
C GLY A 127 -22.64 -8.14 -4.59
N GLU A 128 -23.09 -8.62 -3.45
CA GLU A 128 -24.15 -8.02 -2.65
C GLU A 128 -23.71 -7.80 -1.20
N THR A 129 -24.34 -6.82 -0.57
CA THR A 129 -24.00 -6.34 0.77
C THR A 129 -25.06 -6.73 1.78
N PHE A 130 -24.63 -7.11 2.98
CA PHE A 130 -25.50 -7.58 4.05
C PHE A 130 -25.09 -6.96 5.39
N THR A 131 -26.09 -6.59 6.19
CA THR A 131 -25.96 -6.17 7.59
C THR A 131 -26.53 -7.21 8.56
N SER A 132 -27.10 -8.30 8.04
CA SER A 132 -27.73 -9.40 8.80
C SER A 132 -27.12 -10.72 8.35
N SER A 133 -26.62 -11.51 9.31
CA SER A 133 -26.11 -12.85 9.05
C SER A 133 -27.17 -13.78 8.45
N ALA A 134 -28.42 -13.70 8.89
CA ALA A 134 -29.51 -14.51 8.35
C ALA A 134 -29.73 -14.23 6.86
N ALA A 135 -29.74 -12.95 6.44
CA ALA A 135 -29.91 -12.58 5.03
C ALA A 135 -28.67 -12.99 4.19
N ALA A 136 -27.47 -12.80 4.73
CA ALA A 136 -26.23 -13.20 4.09
C ALA A 136 -26.15 -14.72 3.87
N LEU A 137 -26.54 -15.52 4.85
CA LEU A 137 -26.58 -16.99 4.76
C LEU A 137 -27.65 -17.48 3.78
N ALA A 138 -28.82 -16.84 3.74
CA ALA A 138 -29.85 -17.16 2.76
C ALA A 138 -29.37 -16.88 1.32
N TYR A 139 -28.65 -15.80 1.11
CA TYR A 139 -28.01 -15.49 -0.18
C TYR A 139 -26.94 -16.52 -0.54
N LEU A 140 -26.04 -16.84 0.42
CA LEU A 140 -24.96 -17.79 0.26
C LEU A 140 -25.46 -19.18 -0.17
N ALA A 141 -26.60 -19.64 0.35
CA ALA A 141 -27.15 -20.97 0.06
C ALA A 141 -27.38 -21.23 -1.43
N ASN A 142 -27.53 -20.17 -2.25
CA ASN A 142 -27.77 -20.24 -3.69
C ASN A 142 -26.52 -19.89 -4.54
N LYS A 143 -25.34 -19.75 -3.91
CA LYS A 143 -24.11 -19.35 -4.59
C LYS A 143 -23.18 -20.53 -4.86
N SER A 144 -22.49 -20.46 -6.00
CA SER A 144 -21.42 -21.39 -6.34
C SER A 144 -20.13 -21.02 -5.57
N LEU A 145 -19.30 -22.04 -5.35
CA LEU A 145 -17.99 -21.91 -4.74
C LEU A 145 -16.89 -21.98 -5.80
N PRO A 146 -15.72 -21.38 -5.58
CA PRO A 146 -15.38 -20.54 -4.42
C PRO A 146 -16.13 -19.21 -4.40
N ILE A 147 -16.23 -18.60 -3.21
CA ILE A 147 -16.87 -17.30 -3.03
C ILE A 147 -16.05 -16.40 -2.10
N VAL A 148 -16.15 -15.08 -2.22
CA VAL A 148 -15.33 -14.15 -1.43
C VAL A 148 -16.19 -13.38 -0.45
N ILE A 149 -15.83 -13.45 0.83
CA ILE A 149 -16.49 -12.73 1.92
C ILE A 149 -15.55 -11.61 2.38
N LYS A 150 -16.06 -10.37 2.40
CA LYS A 150 -15.26 -9.19 2.80
C LYS A 150 -15.98 -8.38 3.87
N ALA A 151 -15.32 -8.13 5.01
CA ALA A 151 -15.75 -7.10 5.95
C ALA A 151 -15.58 -5.71 5.31
N SER A 152 -16.58 -4.82 5.46
CA SER A 152 -16.62 -3.55 4.70
C SER A 152 -15.51 -2.59 5.06
N GLY A 153 -15.21 -2.42 6.34
CA GLY A 153 -14.26 -1.41 6.81
C GLY A 153 -12.79 -1.81 6.71
N LEU A 154 -11.93 -0.93 7.24
CA LEU A 154 -10.49 -1.18 7.33
C LEU A 154 -10.22 -2.33 8.31
N ALA A 155 -9.63 -3.42 7.83
CA ALA A 155 -9.33 -4.62 8.60
C ALA A 155 -7.89 -5.13 8.39
N ALA A 156 -6.97 -4.26 7.95
CA ALA A 156 -5.56 -4.56 7.75
C ALA A 156 -5.31 -5.85 6.93
N GLY A 157 -6.09 -6.07 5.87
CA GLY A 157 -6.01 -7.26 5.01
C GLY A 157 -6.60 -8.55 5.61
N LYS A 158 -7.05 -8.54 6.87
CA LYS A 158 -7.58 -9.73 7.56
C LYS A 158 -9.09 -9.94 7.37
N GLY A 159 -9.81 -8.95 6.85
CA GLY A 159 -11.26 -8.98 6.66
C GLY A 159 -11.71 -9.63 5.33
N VAL A 160 -10.84 -10.36 4.63
CA VAL A 160 -11.15 -11.01 3.35
C VAL A 160 -10.92 -12.51 3.46
N THR A 161 -11.96 -13.28 3.15
CA THR A 161 -11.91 -14.75 3.11
C THR A 161 -12.33 -15.23 1.73
N VAL A 162 -11.46 -15.96 1.04
CA VAL A 162 -11.81 -16.76 -0.13
C VAL A 162 -12.25 -18.12 0.38
N ALA A 163 -13.56 -18.34 0.41
CA ALA A 163 -14.15 -19.56 0.94
C ALA A 163 -14.27 -20.62 -0.16
N MET A 164 -13.65 -21.77 0.08
CA MET A 164 -13.72 -22.94 -0.79
C MET A 164 -14.91 -23.84 -0.45
N THR A 165 -15.49 -23.67 0.72
CA THR A 165 -16.65 -24.42 1.21
C THR A 165 -17.71 -23.48 1.78
N HIS A 166 -18.99 -23.92 1.79
CA HIS A 166 -20.06 -23.16 2.45
C HIS A 166 -19.81 -22.96 3.94
N ALA A 167 -19.19 -23.94 4.61
CA ALA A 167 -18.86 -23.84 6.04
C ALA A 167 -17.84 -22.73 6.32
N GLU A 168 -16.81 -22.59 5.47
CA GLU A 168 -15.83 -21.48 5.58
C GLU A 168 -16.50 -20.13 5.34
N ALA A 169 -17.40 -20.02 4.35
CA ALA A 169 -18.12 -18.79 4.05
C ALA A 169 -19.06 -18.41 5.19
N GLU A 170 -19.82 -19.37 5.73
CA GLU A 170 -20.68 -19.18 6.89
C GLU A 170 -19.88 -18.71 8.12
N ALA A 171 -18.75 -19.35 8.42
CA ALA A 171 -17.89 -18.97 9.53
C ALA A 171 -17.39 -17.53 9.38
N ALA A 172 -16.96 -17.12 8.17
CA ALA A 172 -16.52 -15.75 7.89
C ALA A 172 -17.65 -14.71 8.06
N ILE A 173 -18.86 -15.02 7.61
CA ILE A 173 -20.03 -14.15 7.76
C ILE A 173 -20.36 -13.96 9.24
N ARG A 174 -20.44 -15.07 10.02
CA ARG A 174 -20.74 -15.01 11.46
C ARG A 174 -19.66 -14.29 12.25
N ALA A 175 -18.39 -14.59 11.99
CA ALA A 175 -17.26 -13.92 12.63
C ALA A 175 -17.33 -12.38 12.44
N SER A 176 -17.77 -11.92 11.26
CA SER A 176 -17.91 -10.48 10.99
C SER A 176 -19.18 -9.89 11.61
N LEU A 177 -20.37 -10.43 11.27
CA LEU A 177 -21.65 -9.82 11.59
C LEU A 177 -22.14 -10.13 13.00
N ASP A 178 -21.89 -11.36 13.50
CA ASP A 178 -22.39 -11.81 14.81
C ASP A 178 -21.32 -11.62 15.89
N ASP A 179 -20.12 -12.16 15.69
CA ASP A 179 -19.03 -12.14 16.69
C ASP A 179 -18.27 -10.82 16.73
N LYS A 180 -18.47 -9.93 15.72
CA LYS A 180 -17.85 -8.60 15.63
C LYS A 180 -16.33 -8.61 15.75
N VAL A 181 -15.65 -9.64 15.21
CA VAL A 181 -14.18 -9.78 15.30
C VAL A 181 -13.41 -8.62 14.66
N PHE A 182 -14.06 -7.86 13.77
CA PHE A 182 -13.51 -6.65 13.13
C PHE A 182 -14.08 -5.34 13.71
N GLY A 183 -14.81 -5.40 14.84
CA GLY A 183 -15.49 -4.22 15.40
C GLY A 183 -16.45 -3.59 14.38
N ALA A 184 -16.51 -2.27 14.33
CA ALA A 184 -17.35 -1.52 13.39
C ALA A 184 -17.03 -1.80 11.91
N SER A 185 -15.80 -2.22 11.59
CA SER A 185 -15.44 -2.61 10.22
C SER A 185 -16.18 -3.84 9.71
N GLY A 186 -16.73 -4.66 10.62
CA GLY A 186 -17.51 -5.85 10.33
C GLY A 186 -19.03 -5.66 10.41
N ASP A 187 -19.55 -4.44 10.55
CA ASP A 187 -20.98 -4.16 10.62
C ASP A 187 -21.71 -4.45 9.30
N GLU A 188 -20.97 -4.44 8.20
CA GLU A 188 -21.43 -4.81 6.87
C GLU A 188 -20.49 -5.84 6.27
N VAL A 189 -21.04 -6.82 5.57
CA VAL A 189 -20.31 -7.83 4.81
C VAL A 189 -20.67 -7.73 3.33
N LEU A 190 -19.67 -7.75 2.48
CA LEU A 190 -19.78 -7.88 1.03
C LEU A 190 -19.49 -9.33 0.66
N ILE A 191 -20.41 -9.96 -0.07
CA ILE A 191 -20.27 -11.31 -0.64
C ILE A 191 -20.10 -11.15 -2.15
N GLU A 192 -18.96 -11.58 -2.70
CA GLU A 192 -18.61 -11.44 -4.10
C GLU A 192 -18.38 -12.79 -4.77
N ASP A 193 -18.72 -12.86 -6.06
CA ASP A 193 -18.32 -13.98 -6.90
C ASP A 193 -16.80 -14.04 -7.01
N PHE A 194 -16.24 -15.24 -7.01
CA PHE A 194 -14.80 -15.44 -7.16
C PHE A 194 -14.34 -15.12 -8.58
N LEU A 195 -13.28 -14.35 -8.71
CA LEU A 195 -12.64 -14.04 -9.98
C LEU A 195 -11.43 -14.97 -10.18
N PRO A 196 -11.47 -15.91 -11.16
CA PRO A 196 -10.30 -16.71 -11.50
C PRO A 196 -9.30 -15.87 -12.31
N GLY A 197 -8.03 -15.92 -11.93
CA GLY A 197 -7.00 -15.16 -12.64
C GLY A 197 -5.74 -14.98 -11.82
N GLU A 198 -4.93 -14.01 -12.25
CA GLU A 198 -3.71 -13.62 -11.56
C GLU A 198 -3.81 -12.15 -11.11
N GLU A 199 -3.37 -11.89 -9.91
CA GLU A 199 -3.41 -10.54 -9.36
C GLU A 199 -2.29 -9.66 -9.92
N ALA A 200 -2.60 -8.39 -10.16
CA ALA A 200 -1.64 -7.33 -10.49
C ALA A 200 -2.01 -6.05 -9.75
N SER A 201 -1.01 -5.25 -9.45
CA SER A 201 -1.17 -3.96 -8.77
C SER A 201 -0.83 -2.83 -9.72
N MET A 202 -1.80 -1.93 -9.95
CA MET A 202 -1.60 -0.70 -10.70
C MET A 202 -1.69 0.48 -9.77
N MET A 203 -0.71 1.36 -9.78
CA MET A 203 -0.74 2.59 -9.01
C MET A 203 -0.68 3.79 -9.92
N LEU A 204 -1.52 4.76 -9.60
CA LEU A 204 -1.60 6.04 -10.31
C LEU A 204 -1.34 7.16 -9.31
N VAL A 205 -0.59 8.17 -9.70
CA VAL A 205 -0.67 9.47 -9.03
C VAL A 205 -1.75 10.28 -9.74
N VAL A 206 -2.84 10.55 -9.04
CA VAL A 206 -4.03 11.21 -9.59
C VAL A 206 -4.14 12.63 -9.07
N CYS A 207 -4.45 13.56 -9.97
CA CYS A 207 -4.64 14.98 -9.68
C CYS A 207 -5.85 15.49 -10.49
N GLY A 208 -7.05 15.32 -9.96
CA GLY A 208 -8.28 15.58 -10.71
C GLY A 208 -8.39 14.65 -11.93
N GLU A 209 -8.49 15.22 -13.12
CA GLU A 209 -8.55 14.44 -14.37
C GLU A 209 -7.18 13.98 -14.89
N LYS A 210 -6.09 14.57 -14.38
CA LYS A 210 -4.74 14.17 -14.76
C LYS A 210 -4.26 13.01 -13.92
N TYR A 211 -3.53 12.11 -14.54
CA TYR A 211 -2.94 10.97 -13.84
C TYR A 211 -1.60 10.55 -14.44
N LEU A 212 -0.72 10.06 -13.59
CA LEU A 212 0.53 9.43 -13.95
C LEU A 212 0.42 7.94 -13.60
N VAL A 213 0.59 7.08 -14.58
CA VAL A 213 0.67 5.63 -14.36
C VAL A 213 2.08 5.28 -13.91
N LEU A 214 2.20 4.65 -12.74
CA LEU A 214 3.45 4.06 -12.27
C LEU A 214 3.64 2.66 -12.87
N PRO A 215 4.87 2.12 -12.89
CA PRO A 215 5.10 0.77 -13.39
C PRO A 215 4.17 -0.25 -12.72
N PRO A 216 3.57 -1.18 -13.47
CA PRO A 216 2.79 -2.25 -12.87
C PRO A 216 3.66 -3.05 -11.91
N SER A 217 3.10 -3.50 -10.80
CA SER A 217 3.80 -4.29 -9.80
C SER A 217 3.01 -5.54 -9.45
N GLN A 218 3.69 -6.50 -8.85
CA GLN A 218 3.06 -7.71 -8.35
C GLN A 218 3.57 -8.00 -6.94
N ASP A 219 2.62 -8.16 -6.03
CA ASP A 219 2.86 -8.44 -4.62
C ASP A 219 2.64 -9.95 -4.34
N HIS A 220 3.13 -10.41 -3.20
CA HIS A 220 3.02 -11.78 -2.69
C HIS A 220 2.30 -11.77 -1.34
N LYS A 221 0.97 -11.91 -1.36
CA LYS A 221 0.10 -11.72 -0.19
C LYS A 221 0.13 -12.87 0.82
N ARG A 222 0.43 -14.11 0.36
CA ARG A 222 0.48 -15.27 1.25
C ARG A 222 1.79 -15.33 2.03
N VAL A 223 1.73 -15.82 3.27
CA VAL A 223 2.91 -15.86 4.17
C VAL A 223 3.96 -16.85 3.72
N GLY A 224 3.60 -17.97 3.12
CA GLY A 224 4.49 -19.05 2.73
C GLY A 224 4.77 -19.12 1.23
N ASP A 225 5.88 -19.78 0.87
CA ASP A 225 6.26 -20.06 -0.50
C ASP A 225 5.14 -20.82 -1.23
N GLY A 226 5.05 -20.66 -2.56
CA GLY A 226 4.01 -21.27 -3.39
C GLY A 226 2.61 -20.73 -3.08
N ASP A 227 2.49 -19.51 -2.56
CA ASP A 227 1.23 -18.87 -2.17
C ASP A 227 0.42 -19.70 -1.16
N THR A 228 1.11 -20.25 -0.15
CA THR A 228 0.52 -21.04 0.92
C THR A 228 0.33 -20.24 2.22
N GLY A 229 -0.53 -20.74 3.11
CA GLY A 229 -0.76 -20.14 4.43
C GLY A 229 -1.72 -18.94 4.40
N ALA A 230 -1.66 -18.13 5.45
CA ALA A 230 -2.56 -16.99 5.66
C ALA A 230 -2.23 -15.80 4.75
N ASN A 231 -3.23 -14.96 4.47
CA ASN A 231 -3.02 -13.65 3.86
C ASN A 231 -2.28 -12.71 4.83
N THR A 232 -1.45 -11.86 4.26
CA THR A 232 -0.63 -10.87 4.98
C THR A 232 -0.79 -9.49 4.36
N GLY A 233 -0.06 -8.51 4.86
CA GLY A 233 0.09 -7.20 4.22
C GLY A 233 1.03 -7.18 3.01
N GLY A 234 1.56 -8.34 2.59
CA GLY A 234 2.56 -8.50 1.52
C GLY A 234 3.90 -8.94 2.07
N MET A 235 4.45 -10.03 1.49
CA MET A 235 5.74 -10.64 1.85
C MET A 235 6.86 -10.24 0.89
N GLY A 236 6.54 -9.49 -0.14
CA GLY A 236 7.47 -8.99 -1.13
C GLY A 236 6.75 -8.57 -2.39
N ALA A 237 7.41 -7.76 -3.19
CA ALA A 237 6.89 -7.28 -4.47
C ALA A 237 8.03 -7.05 -5.46
N TYR A 238 7.67 -6.89 -6.73
CA TYR A 238 8.59 -6.47 -7.77
C TYR A 238 7.88 -5.57 -8.80
N ALA A 239 8.66 -4.79 -9.51
CA ALA A 239 8.23 -3.94 -10.62
C ALA A 239 9.38 -3.76 -11.63
N PRO A 240 9.07 -3.56 -12.93
CA PRO A 240 7.75 -3.70 -13.53
C PRO A 240 7.32 -5.16 -13.64
N ALA A 241 6.01 -5.41 -13.52
CA ALA A 241 5.42 -6.74 -13.68
C ALA A 241 5.01 -6.96 -15.15
N ALA A 242 5.69 -7.89 -15.84
CA ALA A 242 5.48 -8.12 -17.27
C ALA A 242 4.12 -8.73 -17.61
N ILE A 243 3.38 -9.22 -16.61
CA ILE A 243 2.01 -9.70 -16.82
C ILE A 243 1.07 -8.60 -17.34
N VAL A 244 1.38 -7.32 -17.06
CA VAL A 244 0.69 -6.16 -17.61
C VAL A 244 1.51 -5.63 -18.77
N ASP A 245 1.30 -6.20 -19.95
CA ASP A 245 1.90 -5.74 -21.20
C ASP A 245 1.22 -4.46 -21.75
N ALA A 246 1.75 -3.90 -22.82
CA ALA A 246 1.22 -2.66 -23.37
C ALA A 246 -0.24 -2.77 -23.88
N PRO A 247 -0.69 -3.84 -24.57
CA PRO A 247 -2.09 -4.05 -24.91
C PRO A 247 -3.01 -4.13 -23.69
N LEU A 248 -2.62 -4.86 -22.66
CA LEU A 248 -3.40 -4.99 -21.43
C LEU A 248 -3.44 -3.67 -20.67
N LEU A 249 -2.33 -2.94 -20.59
CA LEU A 249 -2.30 -1.60 -19.99
C LEU A 249 -3.28 -0.64 -20.69
N ALA A 250 -3.29 -0.62 -22.04
CA ALA A 250 -4.22 0.22 -22.79
C ALA A 250 -5.69 -0.16 -22.49
N ARG A 251 -5.96 -1.46 -22.31
CA ARG A 251 -7.28 -1.96 -21.95
C ARG A 251 -7.67 -1.54 -20.52
N ILE A 252 -6.75 -1.66 -19.55
CA ILE A 252 -6.95 -1.20 -18.17
C ILE A 252 -7.23 0.31 -18.14
N GLU A 253 -6.50 1.11 -18.93
CA GLU A 253 -6.76 2.53 -19.04
C GLU A 253 -8.16 2.83 -19.57
N GLN A 254 -8.58 2.15 -20.62
CA GLN A 254 -9.87 2.38 -21.26
C GLN A 254 -11.05 1.90 -20.42
N GLU A 255 -10.95 0.71 -19.82
CA GLU A 255 -12.07 0.04 -19.15
C GLU A 255 -12.18 0.40 -17.68
N ILE A 256 -11.07 0.79 -17.01
CA ILE A 256 -11.02 0.99 -15.56
C ILE A 256 -10.58 2.42 -15.21
N ILE A 257 -9.38 2.86 -15.65
CA ILE A 257 -8.80 4.11 -15.16
C ILE A 257 -9.64 5.32 -15.60
N ARG A 258 -9.84 5.49 -16.89
CA ARG A 258 -10.60 6.62 -17.42
C ARG A 258 -12.05 6.67 -16.93
N PRO A 259 -12.80 5.56 -16.89
CA PRO A 259 -14.13 5.54 -16.30
C PRO A 259 -14.16 5.92 -14.81
N THR A 260 -13.13 5.48 -14.04
CA THR A 260 -12.98 5.83 -12.61
C THR A 260 -12.78 7.33 -12.43
N LEU A 261 -11.86 7.94 -13.17
CA LEU A 261 -11.59 9.38 -13.06
C LEU A 261 -12.77 10.23 -13.55
N ALA A 262 -13.43 9.81 -14.62
CA ALA A 262 -14.67 10.46 -15.09
C ALA A 262 -15.80 10.36 -14.05
N ALA A 263 -15.87 9.25 -13.31
CA ALA A 263 -16.81 9.09 -12.21
C ALA A 263 -16.47 10.02 -11.03
N PHE A 264 -15.19 10.21 -10.70
CA PHE A 264 -14.78 11.18 -9.67
C PHE A 264 -15.26 12.60 -10.01
N THR A 265 -15.01 13.04 -11.23
CA THR A 265 -15.49 14.36 -11.70
C THR A 265 -17.00 14.47 -11.61
N ARG A 266 -17.75 13.46 -12.09
CA ARG A 266 -19.21 13.44 -12.10
C ARG A 266 -19.81 13.44 -10.69
N GLU A 267 -19.16 12.77 -9.74
CA GLU A 267 -19.60 12.64 -8.34
C GLU A 267 -19.02 13.73 -7.43
N GLY A 268 -18.25 14.68 -7.99
CA GLY A 268 -17.66 15.80 -7.24
C GLY A 268 -16.54 15.41 -6.28
N ILE A 269 -15.84 14.31 -6.56
CA ILE A 269 -14.71 13.86 -5.77
C ILE A 269 -13.43 14.53 -6.30
N ASP A 270 -12.91 15.55 -5.60
CA ASP A 270 -11.58 16.12 -5.88
C ASP A 270 -10.51 15.17 -5.35
N TYR A 271 -10.04 14.28 -6.23
CA TYR A 271 -9.05 13.27 -5.88
C TYR A 271 -7.64 13.75 -6.17
N ARG A 272 -6.79 13.81 -5.13
CA ARG A 272 -5.35 14.15 -5.24
C ARG A 272 -4.54 13.21 -4.37
N GLY A 273 -3.81 12.29 -4.99
CA GLY A 273 -3.04 11.28 -4.26
C GLY A 273 -2.79 10.04 -5.10
N VAL A 274 -2.36 8.97 -4.45
CA VAL A 274 -2.25 7.68 -5.10
C VAL A 274 -3.60 6.98 -5.14
N LEU A 275 -4.00 6.53 -6.31
CA LEU A 275 -5.03 5.51 -6.49
C LEU A 275 -4.35 4.19 -6.81
N TYR A 276 -4.36 3.28 -5.85
CA TYR A 276 -3.93 1.90 -6.06
C TYR A 276 -5.14 1.07 -6.48
N ILE A 277 -5.03 0.42 -7.61
CA ILE A 277 -6.03 -0.46 -8.20
C ILE A 277 -5.51 -1.89 -8.10
N GLY A 278 -6.08 -2.69 -7.20
CA GLY A 278 -5.88 -4.13 -7.16
C GLY A 278 -6.69 -4.77 -8.28
N LEU A 279 -6.03 -5.47 -9.18
CA LEU A 279 -6.65 -6.10 -10.35
C LEU A 279 -6.60 -7.60 -10.25
N MET A 280 -7.66 -8.27 -10.71
CA MET A 280 -7.64 -9.66 -11.13
C MET A 280 -7.65 -9.70 -12.66
N LEU A 281 -6.62 -10.28 -13.24
CA LEU A 281 -6.49 -10.49 -14.69
C LEU A 281 -7.18 -11.80 -15.06
N THR A 282 -8.47 -11.69 -15.41
CA THR A 282 -9.31 -12.84 -15.73
C THR A 282 -9.27 -13.17 -17.23
N PRO A 283 -9.72 -14.37 -17.66
CA PRO A 283 -9.86 -14.69 -19.09
C PRO A 283 -10.79 -13.72 -19.85
N SER A 284 -11.75 -13.07 -19.17
CA SER A 284 -12.66 -12.08 -19.76
C SER A 284 -12.05 -10.67 -19.80
N GLY A 285 -11.01 -10.41 -19.03
CA GLY A 285 -10.33 -9.14 -18.95
C GLY A 285 -9.96 -8.68 -17.54
N PRO A 286 -9.41 -7.47 -17.39
CA PRO A 286 -9.06 -6.93 -16.09
C PRO A 286 -10.32 -6.58 -15.29
N SER A 287 -10.33 -6.93 -14.01
CA SER A 287 -11.42 -6.63 -13.07
C SER A 287 -10.86 -6.05 -11.78
N VAL A 288 -11.51 -5.02 -11.24
CA VAL A 288 -11.11 -4.39 -9.97
C VAL A 288 -11.48 -5.29 -8.81
N VAL A 289 -10.49 -5.64 -8.00
CA VAL A 289 -10.65 -6.37 -6.73
C VAL A 289 -10.89 -5.40 -5.58
N GLU A 290 -10.10 -4.32 -5.55
CA GLU A 290 -10.17 -3.27 -4.54
C GLU A 290 -9.50 -1.99 -5.03
N PHE A 291 -9.85 -0.86 -4.41
CA PHE A 291 -9.07 0.35 -4.44
C PHE A 291 -8.39 0.57 -3.09
N ASN A 292 -7.15 1.07 -3.13
CA ASN A 292 -6.49 1.67 -1.98
C ASN A 292 -6.12 3.12 -2.35
N VAL A 293 -6.18 4.02 -1.37
CA VAL A 293 -6.08 5.47 -1.62
C VAL A 293 -4.71 6.05 -1.22
N ARG A 294 -3.72 5.18 -1.17
CA ARG A 294 -2.33 5.46 -0.78
C ARG A 294 -1.39 4.51 -1.52
N PHE A 295 -0.09 4.75 -1.42
CA PHE A 295 0.88 3.76 -1.88
C PHE A 295 0.67 2.40 -1.20
N GLY A 296 0.87 1.33 -1.95
CA GLY A 296 0.94 -0.02 -1.41
C GLY A 296 2.18 -0.20 -0.51
N ASP A 297 2.14 -1.18 0.33
CA ASP A 297 3.26 -1.65 1.15
C ASP A 297 3.25 -3.19 1.10
N PRO A 298 4.11 -3.84 0.29
CA PRO A 298 5.47 -3.38 -0.03
C PRO A 298 5.71 -2.76 -1.43
N GLU A 299 4.69 -2.39 -2.21
CA GLU A 299 4.88 -1.94 -3.59
C GLU A 299 5.56 -0.57 -3.69
N CYS A 300 5.30 0.36 -2.77
CA CYS A 300 5.96 1.66 -2.72
C CYS A 300 7.49 1.52 -2.77
N GLN A 301 8.00 0.51 -2.06
CA GLN A 301 9.43 0.22 -1.92
C GLN A 301 10.10 -0.15 -3.26
N VAL A 302 9.34 -0.71 -4.19
CA VAL A 302 9.84 -1.06 -5.53
C VAL A 302 9.51 0.01 -6.59
N LEU A 303 8.51 0.85 -6.37
CA LEU A 303 8.10 1.87 -7.33
C LEU A 303 8.97 3.14 -7.23
N LEU A 304 9.20 3.65 -6.01
CA LEU A 304 9.96 4.90 -5.83
C LEU A 304 11.39 4.82 -6.39
N PRO A 305 12.16 3.73 -6.21
CA PRO A 305 13.50 3.63 -6.78
C PRO A 305 13.54 3.62 -8.31
N LEU A 306 12.46 3.24 -8.99
CA LEU A 306 12.34 3.21 -10.45
C LEU A 306 12.03 4.58 -11.05
N LEU A 307 11.65 5.57 -10.26
CA LEU A 307 11.48 6.93 -10.73
C LEU A 307 12.86 7.58 -10.98
N GLU A 308 13.07 8.10 -12.19
CA GLU A 308 14.21 8.97 -12.51
C GLU A 308 13.87 10.42 -12.13
N THR A 309 12.61 10.83 -12.41
CA THR A 309 12.07 12.11 -11.95
C THR A 309 11.97 12.10 -10.43
N ASP A 310 12.37 13.21 -9.80
CA ASP A 310 12.27 13.38 -8.35
C ASP A 310 10.86 13.05 -7.83
N PRO A 311 10.71 12.00 -7.00
CA PRO A 311 9.40 11.62 -6.46
C PRO A 311 8.73 12.76 -5.70
N LEU A 312 9.48 13.57 -4.94
CA LEU A 312 8.93 14.68 -4.16
C LEU A 312 8.30 15.74 -5.03
N LYS A 313 8.90 16.01 -6.20
CA LYS A 313 8.32 16.92 -7.19
C LYS A 313 6.97 16.42 -7.67
N ILE A 314 6.85 15.12 -7.97
CA ILE A 314 5.60 14.50 -8.41
C ILE A 314 4.51 14.64 -7.33
N LEU A 315 4.86 14.33 -6.07
CA LEU A 315 3.91 14.40 -4.95
C LEU A 315 3.49 15.85 -4.64
N TRP A 316 4.45 16.78 -4.67
CA TRP A 316 4.19 18.21 -4.50
C TRP A 316 3.29 18.77 -5.61
N ASP A 317 3.61 18.48 -6.87
CA ASP A 317 2.84 18.95 -8.01
C ASP A 317 1.40 18.40 -7.97
N CYS A 318 1.23 17.14 -7.58
CA CYS A 318 -0.08 16.52 -7.41
C CYS A 318 -0.89 17.23 -6.31
N ALA A 319 -0.31 17.42 -5.13
CA ALA A 319 -0.97 18.08 -4.01
C ALA A 319 -1.41 19.51 -4.36
N ASN A 320 -0.65 20.20 -5.19
CA ASN A 320 -0.93 21.58 -5.62
C ASN A 320 -1.74 21.69 -6.92
N GLY A 321 -2.21 20.59 -7.50
CA GLY A 321 -3.09 20.62 -8.67
C GLY A 321 -2.39 20.88 -10.01
N VAL A 322 -1.05 20.72 -10.08
CA VAL A 322 -0.24 21.08 -11.27
C VAL A 322 0.54 19.90 -11.85
N LEU A 323 0.12 18.66 -11.53
CA LEU A 323 0.76 17.44 -12.04
C LEU A 323 0.91 17.47 -13.57
N ASP A 324 2.12 17.21 -14.06
CA ASP A 324 2.43 16.99 -15.47
C ASP A 324 2.92 15.55 -15.69
N PRO A 325 2.03 14.63 -16.10
CA PRO A 325 2.40 13.24 -16.34
C PRO A 325 3.48 13.05 -17.40
N ALA A 326 3.56 13.94 -18.39
CA ALA A 326 4.52 13.84 -19.49
C ALA A 326 5.97 14.17 -19.04
N ALA A 327 6.13 14.86 -17.90
CA ALA A 327 7.44 15.16 -17.33
C ALA A 327 8.04 14.01 -16.53
N CYS A 328 7.27 12.95 -16.24
CA CYS A 328 7.75 11.80 -15.48
C CYS A 328 8.61 10.88 -16.36
N ARG A 329 9.77 10.51 -15.83
CA ARG A 329 10.70 9.55 -16.44
C ARG A 329 10.95 8.39 -15.50
N LEU A 330 11.10 7.20 -16.08
CA LEU A 330 11.41 5.96 -15.37
C LEU A 330 12.81 5.49 -15.74
N LYS A 331 13.50 4.90 -14.77
CA LYS A 331 14.76 4.19 -15.01
C LYS A 331 14.50 2.87 -15.71
N PRO A 332 15.34 2.45 -16.67
CA PRO A 332 15.22 1.17 -17.35
C PRO A 332 15.76 0.04 -16.45
N HIS A 333 15.18 -0.13 -15.27
CA HIS A 333 15.59 -1.10 -14.26
C HIS A 333 14.38 -1.87 -13.73
N PHE A 334 14.66 -2.96 -13.04
CA PHE A 334 13.73 -3.69 -12.19
C PHE A 334 14.04 -3.38 -10.73
N ALA A 335 13.01 -3.39 -9.90
CA ALA A 335 13.14 -3.35 -8.47
C ALA A 335 12.43 -4.56 -7.86
N ALA A 336 13.01 -5.14 -6.83
CA ALA A 336 12.41 -6.20 -6.03
C ALA A 336 12.56 -5.92 -4.55
N THR A 337 11.60 -6.34 -3.76
CA THR A 337 11.67 -6.26 -2.30
C THR A 337 11.30 -7.58 -1.66
N VAL A 338 12.05 -7.97 -0.65
CA VAL A 338 11.79 -9.14 0.20
C VAL A 338 11.50 -8.65 1.61
N VAL A 339 10.34 -9.04 2.16
CA VAL A 339 9.91 -8.64 3.50
C VAL A 339 10.33 -9.72 4.51
N LEU A 340 11.06 -9.31 5.54
CA LEU A 340 11.39 -10.14 6.70
C LEU A 340 10.35 -9.89 7.79
N ALA A 341 9.73 -10.96 8.26
CA ALA A 341 8.67 -10.94 9.27
C ALA A 341 9.10 -11.60 10.57
N SER A 342 8.49 -11.16 11.68
CA SER A 342 8.63 -11.78 13.00
C SER A 342 8.03 -13.19 13.02
N TYR A 343 8.54 -14.01 13.93
CA TYR A 343 7.94 -15.33 14.22
C TYR A 343 6.43 -15.25 14.43
N ASN A 344 5.71 -16.21 13.87
CA ASN A 344 4.26 -16.34 13.93
C ASN A 344 3.44 -15.22 13.28
N TYR A 345 4.04 -14.37 12.42
CA TYR A 345 3.29 -13.46 11.56
C TYR A 345 2.49 -14.24 10.50
N PRO A 346 1.23 -13.89 10.18
CA PRO A 346 0.48 -12.69 10.59
C PRO A 346 -0.42 -12.89 11.82
N ALA A 347 -0.47 -14.08 12.43
CA ALA A 347 -1.43 -14.40 13.49
C ALA A 347 -1.13 -13.62 14.78
N ASN A 348 -0.03 -13.93 15.42
CA ASN A 348 0.41 -13.31 16.68
C ASN A 348 1.94 -13.15 16.67
N PRO A 349 2.48 -12.12 16.00
CA PRO A 349 3.91 -11.96 15.82
C PRO A 349 4.62 -11.72 17.16
N ARG A 350 5.75 -12.43 17.36
CA ARG A 350 6.61 -12.22 18.52
C ARG A 350 7.37 -10.90 18.37
N LEU A 351 7.41 -10.12 19.44
CA LEU A 351 8.06 -8.80 19.47
C LEU A 351 9.22 -8.80 20.47
N GLY A 352 10.18 -7.89 20.25
CA GLY A 352 11.32 -7.69 21.16
C GLY A 352 12.56 -8.50 20.82
N ASP A 353 12.57 -9.26 19.72
CA ASP A 353 13.76 -9.99 19.28
C ASP A 353 14.82 -8.98 18.77
N VAL A 354 16.06 -9.14 19.23
CA VAL A 354 17.18 -8.29 18.81
C VAL A 354 17.52 -8.53 17.35
N ILE A 355 17.67 -7.44 16.60
CA ILE A 355 17.96 -7.45 15.17
C ILE A 355 19.43 -7.10 14.96
N THR A 356 20.15 -7.93 14.21
CA THR A 356 21.49 -7.65 13.72
C THR A 356 21.39 -7.34 12.22
N LEU A 357 21.93 -6.17 11.82
CA LEU A 357 21.97 -5.73 10.44
C LEU A 357 23.42 -5.74 9.91
N PRO A 358 23.62 -5.99 8.61
CA PRO A 358 24.89 -5.71 7.96
C PRO A 358 25.19 -4.19 8.02
N LYS A 359 26.44 -3.81 7.97
CA LYS A 359 26.83 -2.39 7.91
C LYS A 359 26.39 -1.81 6.55
N ASN A 360 25.83 -0.61 6.54
CA ASN A 360 25.42 0.06 5.29
C ASN A 360 26.53 0.13 4.24
N SER A 361 27.79 0.32 4.67
CA SER A 361 28.95 0.34 3.78
C SER A 361 29.27 -1.00 3.10
N THR A 362 28.65 -2.10 3.54
CA THR A 362 28.85 -3.44 2.96
C THR A 362 27.67 -3.87 2.08
N LEU A 363 26.62 -3.05 1.98
CA LEU A 363 25.48 -3.36 1.11
C LEU A 363 25.90 -3.26 -0.38
N PRO A 364 25.42 -4.18 -1.22
CA PRO A 364 25.61 -4.06 -2.67
C PRO A 364 25.01 -2.74 -3.20
N SER A 365 25.59 -2.24 -4.31
CA SER A 365 25.04 -1.05 -4.97
C SER A 365 23.58 -1.30 -5.39
N GLY A 366 22.71 -0.33 -5.17
CA GLY A 366 21.27 -0.42 -5.47
C GLY A 366 20.45 -1.19 -4.46
N VAL A 367 21.02 -1.57 -3.31
CA VAL A 367 20.32 -2.23 -2.21
C VAL A 367 20.06 -1.25 -1.06
N ASP A 368 18.85 -1.23 -0.55
CA ASP A 368 18.42 -0.51 0.66
C ASP A 368 17.74 -1.48 1.64
N ILE A 369 17.92 -1.26 2.95
CA ILE A 369 17.17 -1.93 4.01
C ILE A 369 16.19 -0.91 4.60
N LEU A 370 14.90 -1.16 4.44
CA LEU A 370 13.85 -0.28 4.93
C LEU A 370 13.23 -0.91 6.20
N HIS A 371 13.09 -0.09 7.24
CA HIS A 371 12.50 -0.51 8.50
C HIS A 371 10.97 -0.36 8.48
N ALA A 372 10.29 -1.35 9.04
CA ALA A 372 8.86 -1.33 9.34
C ALA A 372 8.67 -1.46 10.88
N GLY A 373 8.27 -2.63 11.35
CA GLY A 373 8.07 -2.91 12.77
C GLY A 373 9.38 -3.02 13.56
N THR A 374 10.09 -1.93 13.72
CA THR A 374 11.35 -1.87 14.48
C THR A 374 11.34 -0.72 15.48
N LYS A 375 11.97 -0.94 16.65
CA LYS A 375 12.20 0.10 17.65
C LYS A 375 13.54 -0.15 18.37
N ARG A 376 14.01 0.83 19.13
CA ARG A 376 15.11 0.61 20.08
C ARG A 376 14.55 0.27 21.46
N ASN A 377 15.13 -0.73 22.12
CA ASN A 377 14.81 -1.08 23.50
C ASN A 377 15.50 -0.14 24.51
N ALA A 378 15.29 -0.36 25.80
CA ALA A 378 15.92 0.45 26.84
C ALA A 378 17.45 0.35 26.88
N ALA A 379 18.03 -0.72 26.36
CA ALA A 379 19.47 -0.91 26.23
C ALA A 379 20.05 -0.26 24.96
N GLY A 380 19.20 0.27 24.08
CA GLY A 380 19.59 0.86 22.79
C GLY A 380 19.63 -0.14 21.63
N ASP A 381 19.38 -1.44 21.87
CA ASP A 381 19.38 -2.44 20.82
C ASP A 381 18.21 -2.25 19.86
N LEU A 382 18.43 -2.50 18.58
CA LEU A 382 17.38 -2.58 17.58
C LEU A 382 16.59 -3.88 17.80
N VAL A 383 15.26 -3.77 17.95
CA VAL A 383 14.40 -4.93 18.21
C VAL A 383 13.14 -4.92 17.34
N THR A 384 12.54 -6.09 17.13
CA THR A 384 11.25 -6.24 16.46
C THR A 384 10.13 -5.58 17.25
N SER A 385 9.21 -4.88 16.58
CA SER A 385 8.05 -4.21 17.19
C SER A 385 6.77 -4.34 16.37
N GLY A 386 6.80 -5.16 15.31
CA GLY A 386 5.65 -5.42 14.44
C GLY A 386 5.77 -6.74 13.70
N GLY A 387 4.76 -7.12 12.96
CA GLY A 387 4.74 -8.36 12.20
C GLY A 387 5.71 -8.36 11.03
N ARG A 388 5.58 -7.38 10.11
CA ARG A 388 6.61 -7.10 9.10
C ARG A 388 7.66 -6.21 9.73
N VAL A 389 8.92 -6.63 9.67
CA VAL A 389 10.03 -6.01 10.42
C VAL A 389 10.90 -5.15 9.52
N LEU A 390 11.36 -5.72 8.41
CA LEU A 390 12.24 -5.09 7.46
C LEU A 390 11.82 -5.42 6.03
N SER A 391 12.14 -4.54 5.08
CA SER A 391 12.05 -4.79 3.65
C SER A 391 13.43 -4.56 3.03
N VAL A 392 13.99 -5.61 2.43
CA VAL A 392 15.23 -5.50 1.66
C VAL A 392 14.85 -5.20 0.21
N VAL A 393 15.22 -4.04 -0.25
CA VAL A 393 14.90 -3.55 -1.60
C VAL A 393 16.15 -3.54 -2.45
N ALA A 394 16.07 -4.04 -3.68
CA ALA A 394 17.17 -3.98 -4.62
C ALA A 394 16.70 -3.53 -6.00
N THR A 395 17.55 -2.77 -6.69
CA THR A 395 17.36 -2.34 -8.09
C THR A 395 18.47 -2.84 -8.96
N ALA A 396 18.15 -3.37 -10.15
CA ALA A 396 19.12 -3.87 -11.11
C ALA A 396 18.56 -3.82 -12.54
N PRO A 397 19.42 -3.99 -13.59
CA PRO A 397 18.96 -4.04 -14.97
C PRO A 397 18.01 -5.21 -15.29
N THR A 398 18.00 -6.28 -14.50
CA THR A 398 17.09 -7.42 -14.64
C THR A 398 16.45 -7.79 -13.32
N LEU A 399 15.25 -8.37 -13.36
CA LEU A 399 14.56 -8.84 -12.15
C LEU A 399 15.39 -9.89 -11.40
N ARG A 400 16.00 -10.83 -12.12
CA ARG A 400 16.85 -11.87 -11.56
C ARG A 400 18.01 -11.29 -10.75
N ALA A 401 18.67 -10.24 -11.27
CA ALA A 401 19.78 -9.59 -10.57
C ALA A 401 19.28 -8.80 -9.32
N ALA A 402 18.12 -8.14 -9.41
CA ALA A 402 17.53 -7.44 -8.27
C ALA A 402 17.18 -8.43 -7.15
N LEU A 403 16.51 -9.54 -7.48
CA LEU A 403 16.17 -10.59 -6.50
C LEU A 403 17.42 -11.23 -5.89
N ALA A 404 18.44 -11.54 -6.69
CA ALA A 404 19.69 -12.12 -6.17
C ALA A 404 20.35 -11.19 -5.14
N ALA A 405 20.43 -9.88 -5.42
CA ALA A 405 20.99 -8.90 -4.49
C ALA A 405 20.15 -8.75 -3.22
N ALA A 406 18.80 -8.75 -3.33
CA ALA A 406 17.91 -8.68 -2.19
C ALA A 406 18.07 -9.92 -1.29
N TYR A 407 18.04 -11.14 -1.85
CA TYR A 407 18.18 -12.38 -1.08
C TYR A 407 19.55 -12.51 -0.44
N GLN A 408 20.64 -12.20 -1.16
CA GLN A 408 21.99 -12.17 -0.58
C GLN A 408 22.07 -11.25 0.64
N THR A 409 21.38 -10.12 0.61
CA THR A 409 21.35 -9.19 1.75
C THR A 409 20.50 -9.74 2.90
N CYS A 410 19.37 -10.41 2.61
CA CYS A 410 18.54 -11.05 3.62
C CYS A 410 19.31 -12.09 4.46
N GLU A 411 20.26 -12.81 3.86
CA GLU A 411 21.09 -13.82 4.56
C GLU A 411 21.98 -13.21 5.65
N HIS A 412 22.29 -11.91 5.55
CA HIS A 412 23.10 -11.20 6.55
C HIS A 412 22.27 -10.48 7.62
N ILE A 413 20.93 -10.56 7.56
CA ILE A 413 20.03 -9.99 8.56
C ILE A 413 19.62 -11.10 9.52
N GLN A 414 19.77 -10.88 10.83
CA GLN A 414 19.49 -11.89 11.83
C GLN A 414 18.59 -11.33 12.93
N PHE A 415 17.51 -12.04 13.21
CA PHE A 415 16.72 -11.99 14.44
C PHE A 415 16.04 -13.35 14.62
N SER A 416 15.62 -13.66 15.86
CA SER A 416 15.14 -14.99 16.20
C SER A 416 13.96 -15.41 15.33
N GLU A 417 14.09 -16.56 14.64
CA GLU A 417 13.08 -17.15 13.75
C GLU A 417 12.51 -16.17 12.70
N ALA A 418 13.40 -15.33 12.15
CA ALA A 418 13.05 -14.46 11.02
C ALA A 418 12.47 -15.28 9.86
N HIS A 419 11.32 -14.84 9.35
CA HIS A 419 10.66 -15.49 8.22
C HIS A 419 10.62 -14.57 7.02
N TYR A 420 10.95 -15.09 5.83
CA TYR A 420 10.72 -14.43 4.55
C TYR A 420 10.50 -15.47 3.44
N ARG A 421 9.77 -15.10 2.40
CA ARG A 421 9.53 -15.95 1.22
C ARG A 421 10.78 -16.02 0.35
N ARG A 422 10.99 -17.20 -0.24
CA ARG A 422 12.14 -17.49 -1.14
C ARG A 422 11.77 -17.50 -2.60
N ASP A 423 10.49 -17.26 -2.92
CA ASP A 423 9.91 -17.36 -4.26
C ASP A 423 9.36 -16.04 -4.82
N ILE A 424 9.78 -14.90 -4.26
CA ILE A 424 9.39 -13.59 -4.78
C ILE A 424 9.81 -13.46 -6.23
N GLY A 425 8.87 -13.10 -7.13
CA GLY A 425 9.10 -12.97 -8.56
C GLY A 425 9.21 -14.29 -9.34
N ALA A 426 9.07 -15.44 -8.70
CA ALA A 426 9.23 -16.74 -9.36
C ALA A 426 8.31 -16.93 -10.57
N ARG A 427 7.07 -16.43 -10.50
CA ARG A 427 6.10 -16.48 -11.61
C ARG A 427 6.58 -15.72 -12.84
N GLN A 428 7.15 -14.53 -12.68
CA GLN A 428 7.70 -13.77 -13.80
C GLN A 428 8.96 -14.43 -14.34
N LEU A 429 9.88 -14.87 -13.47
CA LEU A 429 11.11 -15.55 -13.91
C LEU A 429 10.85 -16.87 -14.66
N ALA A 430 9.72 -17.51 -14.40
CA ALA A 430 9.30 -18.72 -15.13
C ALA A 430 8.75 -18.41 -16.53
N ARG A 431 8.44 -17.16 -16.84
CA ARG A 431 7.96 -16.69 -18.16
C ARG A 431 9.08 -16.12 -19.05
N GLU A 432 10.25 -15.80 -18.45
CA GLU A 432 11.46 -15.37 -19.16
C GLU A 432 12.17 -16.56 -19.83
#